data_ea2a10b92b95afc4aa6d9539bfb02c98
#
_entry.id   ea2a10b92b95afc4aa6d9539bfb02c98
#
_cell.length_a   1.000
_cell.length_b   1.000
_cell.length_c   1.000
_cell.angle_alpha   90.00
_cell.angle_beta   90.00
_cell.angle_gamma   90.00
#
_symmetry.space_group_name_H-M   'P 1'
#
loop_
_entity.id
_entity.type
_entity.pdbx_description
1 polymer ?
#
loop_
_entity_poly.entity_id
_entity_poly.type
_entity_poly.pdbx_seq_one_letter_code
_entity_poly.pdbx_strand_id
1 'polypeptide(L)'
;GGPGRYSIYLAGLGYAVTLVDLSDGNVAFARKKAEEAGVPIRAFSCDARDLSGLDLGEYDNILLMGPLYHLFQEADRAKCALEAKKHLKKDGLLFASFISITGGLNYYLDNCPDQLIYEPAMDLFDRMEQDESWSGTAFTEATFINNLEILPFFQRLGFEKLTLFGQEGITATRLSFLEQASREVRDKYLELSLRLCENPQYFPYSSHMMYIGTMKE
;
A
#
# COMPACT_ATOMS: atom_id res chain seq x y z
N GLY A 1 8.12 -6.02 -0.05
CA GLY A 1 8.81 -6.04 -1.33
C GLY A 1 8.13 -6.92 -2.36
N GLY A 2 7.47 -8.00 -1.92
CA GLY A 2 6.81 -8.96 -2.79
C GLY A 2 7.76 -9.59 -3.81
N PRO A 3 7.23 -10.03 -4.96
CA PRO A 3 8.02 -10.65 -6.04
C PRO A 3 8.87 -9.64 -6.83
N GLY A 4 9.05 -8.39 -6.34
CA GLY A 4 9.99 -7.42 -6.87
C GLY A 4 9.48 -6.54 -8.02
N ARG A 5 8.18 -6.50 -8.31
CA ARG A 5 7.64 -5.74 -9.45
C ARG A 5 8.11 -4.28 -9.49
N TYR A 6 7.92 -3.55 -8.39
CA TYR A 6 8.37 -2.15 -8.30
C TYR A 6 9.89 -2.04 -8.20
N SER A 7 10.55 -2.94 -7.46
CA SER A 7 12.00 -2.93 -7.30
C SER A 7 12.73 -3.09 -8.62
N ILE A 8 12.30 -4.04 -9.45
CA ILE A 8 12.88 -4.31 -10.78
C ILE A 8 12.61 -3.12 -11.72
N TYR A 9 11.40 -2.58 -11.71
CA TYR A 9 11.04 -1.40 -12.51
C TYR A 9 11.91 -0.19 -12.16
N LEU A 10 12.05 0.12 -10.86
CA LEU A 10 12.86 1.25 -10.40
C LEU A 10 14.36 1.03 -10.68
N ALA A 11 14.88 -0.19 -10.51
CA ALA A 11 16.24 -0.51 -10.88
C ALA A 11 16.48 -0.33 -12.39
N GLY A 12 15.49 -0.67 -13.22
CA GLY A 12 15.51 -0.42 -14.67
C GLY A 12 15.55 1.06 -15.04
N LEU A 13 15.07 1.94 -14.16
CA LEU A 13 15.18 3.40 -14.29
C LEU A 13 16.52 3.96 -13.75
N GLY A 14 17.41 3.11 -13.23
CA GLY A 14 18.73 3.48 -12.74
C GLY A 14 18.80 3.79 -11.25
N TYR A 15 17.74 3.53 -10.47
CA TYR A 15 17.78 3.69 -9.01
C TYR A 15 18.57 2.54 -8.35
N ALA A 16 19.31 2.84 -7.28
CA ALA A 16 19.89 1.84 -6.40
C ALA A 16 18.79 1.28 -5.47
N VAL A 17 18.38 0.03 -5.71
CA VAL A 17 17.21 -0.54 -5.04
C VAL A 17 17.59 -1.64 -4.07
N THR A 18 17.05 -1.56 -2.85
CA THR A 18 17.05 -2.64 -1.86
C THR A 18 15.61 -3.11 -1.61
N LEU A 19 15.37 -4.41 -1.79
CA LEU A 19 14.11 -5.07 -1.49
C LEU A 19 14.20 -5.82 -0.18
N VAL A 20 13.21 -5.64 0.69
CA VAL A 20 13.02 -6.47 1.89
C VAL A 20 11.62 -7.07 1.84
N ASP A 21 11.49 -8.36 2.09
CA ASP A 21 10.21 -9.07 2.21
C ASP A 21 10.33 -10.17 3.27
N LEU A 22 9.24 -10.51 3.94
CA LEU A 22 9.23 -11.59 4.94
C LEU A 22 9.38 -12.97 4.29
N SER A 23 8.90 -13.14 3.05
CA SER A 23 8.89 -14.41 2.33
C SER A 23 10.21 -14.66 1.59
N ASP A 24 10.92 -15.71 1.98
CA ASP A 24 12.10 -16.22 1.24
C ASP A 24 11.78 -16.51 -0.21
N GLY A 25 10.58 -17.04 -0.47
CA GLY A 25 10.12 -17.36 -1.83
C GLY A 25 9.97 -16.11 -2.71
N ASN A 26 9.39 -15.02 -2.15
CA ASN A 26 9.29 -13.74 -2.86
C ASN A 26 10.68 -13.16 -3.14
N VAL A 27 11.58 -13.19 -2.17
CA VAL A 27 12.94 -12.69 -2.31
C VAL A 27 13.72 -13.46 -3.38
N ALA A 28 13.64 -14.80 -3.36
CA ALA A 28 14.29 -15.65 -4.38
C ALA A 28 13.72 -15.36 -5.78
N PHE A 29 12.39 -15.23 -5.89
CA PHE A 29 11.74 -14.90 -7.15
C PHE A 29 12.15 -13.52 -7.67
N ALA A 30 12.19 -12.52 -6.80
CA ALA A 30 12.59 -11.15 -7.16
C ALA A 30 14.04 -11.11 -7.67
N ARG A 31 14.96 -11.82 -7.02
CA ARG A 31 16.36 -11.93 -7.47
C ARG A 31 16.46 -12.54 -8.88
N LYS A 32 15.76 -13.65 -9.09
CA LYS A 32 15.71 -14.32 -10.41
C LYS A 32 15.16 -13.38 -11.48
N LYS A 33 14.06 -12.65 -11.18
CA LYS A 33 13.46 -11.72 -12.16
C LYS A 33 14.31 -10.50 -12.42
N ALA A 34 15.05 -10.00 -11.45
CA ALA A 34 16.01 -8.92 -11.64
C ALA A 34 17.19 -9.35 -12.54
N GLU A 35 17.70 -10.59 -12.34
CA GLU A 35 18.73 -11.17 -13.20
C GLU A 35 18.23 -11.34 -14.64
N GLU A 36 17.03 -11.91 -14.83
CA GLU A 36 16.38 -12.04 -16.16
C GLU A 36 16.19 -10.68 -16.85
N ALA A 37 15.92 -9.62 -16.09
CA ALA A 37 15.77 -8.26 -16.60
C ALA A 37 17.11 -7.52 -16.76
N GLY A 38 18.23 -8.09 -16.32
CA GLY A 38 19.56 -7.47 -16.38
C GLY A 38 19.73 -6.25 -15.48
N VAL A 39 19.00 -6.18 -14.37
CA VAL A 39 19.05 -5.04 -13.44
C VAL A 39 19.56 -5.47 -12.05
N PRO A 40 20.43 -4.67 -11.39
CA PRO A 40 20.91 -4.99 -10.06
C PRO A 40 19.90 -4.59 -8.97
N ILE A 41 19.61 -5.52 -8.06
CA ILE A 41 18.91 -5.22 -6.80
C ILE A 41 19.62 -5.89 -5.62
N ARG A 42 19.60 -5.25 -4.43
CA ARG A 42 19.87 -5.95 -3.17
C ARG A 42 18.53 -6.50 -2.66
N ALA A 43 18.49 -7.74 -2.21
CA ALA A 43 17.23 -8.33 -1.73
C ALA A 43 17.47 -9.18 -0.49
N PHE A 44 16.67 -8.97 0.56
CA PHE A 44 16.81 -9.62 1.87
C PHE A 44 15.47 -10.16 2.36
N SER A 45 15.51 -11.32 3.02
CA SER A 45 14.37 -11.85 3.75
C SER A 45 14.45 -11.37 5.19
N CYS A 46 13.46 -10.56 5.62
CA CYS A 46 13.41 -10.02 6.97
C CYS A 46 12.01 -9.50 7.31
N ASP A 47 11.69 -9.51 8.61
CA ASP A 47 10.48 -8.86 9.13
C ASP A 47 10.66 -7.34 9.10
N ALA A 48 9.74 -6.63 8.45
CA ALA A 48 9.78 -5.17 8.35
C ALA A 48 9.63 -4.44 9.70
N ARG A 49 9.27 -5.15 10.78
CA ARG A 49 9.20 -4.61 12.14
C ARG A 49 10.56 -4.55 12.85
N ASP A 50 11.56 -5.24 12.32
CA ASP A 50 12.93 -5.25 12.86
C ASP A 50 13.93 -5.52 11.73
N LEU A 51 14.60 -4.47 11.28
CA LEU A 51 15.63 -4.53 10.24
C LEU A 51 17.06 -4.46 10.81
N SER A 52 17.22 -4.51 12.14
CA SER A 52 18.50 -4.30 12.83
C SER A 52 19.59 -5.34 12.47
N GLY A 53 19.17 -6.51 11.98
CA GLY A 53 20.07 -7.56 11.49
C GLY A 53 20.63 -7.31 10.08
N LEU A 54 20.22 -6.25 9.40
CA LEU A 54 20.60 -5.95 8.02
C LEU A 54 21.48 -4.69 7.95
N ASP A 55 22.52 -4.76 7.13
CA ASP A 55 23.34 -3.58 6.77
C ASP A 55 22.67 -2.82 5.61
N LEU A 56 21.73 -1.94 5.94
CA LEU A 56 20.92 -1.22 4.95
C LEU A 56 21.43 0.19 4.62
N GLY A 57 21.89 0.95 5.61
CA GLY A 57 22.19 2.38 5.45
C GLY A 57 20.94 3.25 5.39
N GLU A 58 21.04 4.39 4.71
CA GLU A 58 19.95 5.37 4.54
C GLU A 58 19.52 5.51 3.09
N TYR A 59 18.24 5.81 2.88
CA TYR A 59 17.60 5.88 1.56
C TYR A 59 16.92 7.22 1.34
N ASP A 60 16.93 7.67 0.08
CA ASP A 60 16.19 8.86 -0.35
C ASP A 60 14.68 8.62 -0.34
N ASN A 61 14.27 7.38 -0.64
CA ASN A 61 12.86 6.99 -0.68
C ASN A 61 12.66 5.60 -0.08
N ILE A 62 11.60 5.42 0.71
CA ILE A 62 11.19 4.12 1.25
C ILE A 62 9.74 3.85 0.87
N LEU A 63 9.48 2.65 0.32
CA LEU A 63 8.16 2.19 -0.09
C LEU A 63 7.67 1.09 0.89
N LEU A 64 6.71 1.43 1.74
CA LEU A 64 5.96 0.49 2.60
C LEU A 64 4.68 0.05 1.89
N MET A 65 4.80 -0.82 0.90
CA MET A 65 3.69 -1.29 0.07
C MET A 65 3.44 -2.78 0.34
N GLY A 66 2.74 -3.08 1.43
CA GLY A 66 2.45 -4.44 1.91
C GLY A 66 2.34 -4.54 3.42
N PRO A 67 3.38 -4.27 4.19
CA PRO A 67 3.39 -4.57 5.62
C PRO A 67 2.23 -3.96 6.40
N LEU A 68 1.88 -2.69 6.13
CA LEU A 68 0.91 -1.94 6.93
C LEU A 68 -0.53 -2.49 6.83
N TYR A 69 -0.85 -3.24 5.79
CA TYR A 69 -2.17 -3.87 5.68
C TYR A 69 -2.15 -5.39 5.96
N HIS A 70 -0.97 -5.96 6.30
CA HIS A 70 -0.85 -7.35 6.79
C HIS A 70 -0.57 -7.43 8.29
N LEU A 71 -0.36 -6.30 8.96
CA LEU A 71 -0.12 -6.22 10.40
C LEU A 71 -1.40 -5.77 11.12
N PHE A 72 -2.05 -6.69 11.86
CA PHE A 72 -3.33 -6.44 12.52
C PHE A 72 -3.26 -5.40 13.62
N GLN A 73 -2.19 -5.45 14.43
CA GLN A 73 -2.05 -4.55 15.55
C GLN A 73 -1.45 -3.21 15.11
N GLU A 74 -2.07 -2.10 15.53
CA GLU A 74 -1.54 -0.76 15.24
C GLU A 74 -0.10 -0.60 15.76
N ALA A 75 0.20 -1.20 16.93
CA ALA A 75 1.55 -1.17 17.50
C ALA A 75 2.60 -1.82 16.58
N ASP A 76 2.25 -2.88 15.85
CA ASP A 76 3.15 -3.52 14.89
C ASP A 76 3.28 -2.70 13.61
N ARG A 77 2.19 -2.08 13.13
CA ARG A 77 2.26 -1.11 12.03
C ARG A 77 3.16 0.08 12.38
N ALA A 78 3.04 0.58 13.63
CA ALA A 78 3.90 1.66 14.13
C ALA A 78 5.37 1.25 14.20
N LYS A 79 5.68 0.04 14.70
CA LYS A 79 7.07 -0.49 14.67
C LYS A 79 7.64 -0.52 13.26
N CYS A 80 6.87 -1.05 12.29
CA CYS A 80 7.28 -1.12 10.90
C CYS A 80 7.57 0.28 10.31
N ALA A 81 6.70 1.26 10.56
CA ALA A 81 6.89 2.63 10.08
C ALA A 81 8.08 3.33 10.77
N LEU A 82 8.28 3.10 12.07
CA LEU A 82 9.44 3.62 12.81
C LEU A 82 10.75 2.96 12.39
N GLU A 83 10.72 1.68 12.04
CA GLU A 83 11.89 0.99 11.50
C GLU A 83 12.28 1.58 10.14
N ALA A 84 11.32 1.81 9.26
CA ALA A 84 11.54 2.52 8.00
C ALA A 84 12.09 3.94 8.24
N LYS A 85 11.58 4.66 9.25
CA LYS A 85 12.06 6.02 9.60
C LYS A 85 13.54 6.07 9.93
N LYS A 86 14.10 5.03 10.60
CA LYS A 86 15.54 4.96 10.94
C LYS A 86 16.45 4.91 9.70
N HIS A 87 15.91 4.42 8.59
CA HIS A 87 16.62 4.26 7.32
C HIS A 87 16.26 5.34 6.29
N LEU A 88 15.44 6.31 6.65
CA LEU A 88 15.06 7.41 5.77
C LEU A 88 16.00 8.60 5.98
N LYS A 89 16.57 9.13 4.91
CA LYS A 89 17.37 10.38 4.97
C LYS A 89 16.49 11.55 5.45
N LYS A 90 17.10 12.61 5.97
CA LYS A 90 16.40 13.78 6.53
C LYS A 90 15.34 14.34 5.58
N ASP A 91 15.65 14.49 4.30
CA ASP A 91 14.74 15.02 3.27
C ASP A 91 14.10 13.90 2.42
N GLY A 92 14.19 12.67 2.89
CA GLY A 92 13.69 11.49 2.21
C GLY A 92 12.17 11.36 2.27
N LEU A 93 11.60 10.59 1.34
CA LEU A 93 10.17 10.38 1.21
C LEU A 93 9.77 8.96 1.63
N LEU A 94 8.75 8.88 2.49
CA LEU A 94 8.05 7.66 2.81
C LEU A 94 6.78 7.55 1.97
N PHE A 95 6.66 6.45 1.22
CA PHE A 95 5.45 6.05 0.49
C PHE A 95 4.82 4.88 1.25
N ALA A 96 3.61 5.02 1.71
CA ALA A 96 2.93 3.99 2.50
C ALA A 96 1.54 3.68 1.95
N SER A 97 1.32 2.40 1.62
CA SER A 97 0.06 1.93 1.05
C SER A 97 -0.80 1.23 2.09
N PHE A 98 -2.10 1.44 2.00
CA PHE A 98 -3.13 0.81 2.82
C PHE A 98 -4.25 0.26 1.94
N ILE A 99 -4.91 -0.81 2.38
CA ILE A 99 -6.21 -1.19 1.83
C ILE A 99 -7.27 -0.35 2.55
N SER A 100 -8.10 0.36 1.78
CA SER A 100 -9.21 1.15 2.32
C SER A 100 -10.35 0.25 2.77
N ILE A 101 -11.00 0.57 3.89
CA ILE A 101 -12.19 -0.16 4.34
C ILE A 101 -13.34 -0.07 3.31
N THR A 102 -13.45 1.06 2.62
CA THR A 102 -14.40 1.22 1.51
C THR A 102 -14.05 0.35 0.30
N GLY A 103 -12.75 0.03 0.11
CA GLY A 103 -12.31 -0.97 -0.87
C GLY A 103 -12.83 -2.37 -0.55
N GLY A 104 -12.87 -2.74 0.74
CA GLY A 104 -13.50 -3.98 1.20
C GLY A 104 -15.00 -4.02 0.90
N LEU A 105 -15.72 -2.93 1.20
CA LEU A 105 -17.14 -2.81 0.86
C LEU A 105 -17.36 -2.97 -0.66
N ASN A 106 -16.63 -2.21 -1.49
CA ASN A 106 -16.76 -2.30 -2.94
C ASN A 106 -16.49 -3.73 -3.46
N TYR A 107 -15.50 -4.42 -2.87
CA TYR A 107 -15.21 -5.80 -3.22
C TYR A 107 -16.41 -6.74 -2.97
N TYR A 108 -17.04 -6.66 -1.80
CA TYR A 108 -18.22 -7.46 -1.49
C TYR A 108 -19.39 -7.13 -2.42
N LEU A 109 -19.69 -5.84 -2.63
CA LEU A 109 -20.79 -5.41 -3.48
C LEU A 109 -20.62 -5.85 -4.94
N ASP A 110 -19.40 -5.78 -5.47
CA ASP A 110 -19.14 -6.06 -6.89
C ASP A 110 -18.87 -7.56 -7.16
N ASN A 111 -18.28 -8.30 -6.19
CA ASN A 111 -17.78 -9.66 -6.46
C ASN A 111 -18.45 -10.76 -5.63
N CYS A 112 -18.94 -10.45 -4.43
CA CYS A 112 -19.46 -11.44 -3.48
C CYS A 112 -20.74 -10.99 -2.79
N PRO A 113 -21.78 -10.48 -3.52
CA PRO A 113 -22.99 -9.91 -2.88
C PRO A 113 -23.72 -10.92 -1.99
N ASP A 114 -23.67 -12.21 -2.32
CA ASP A 114 -24.29 -13.27 -1.51
C ASP A 114 -23.60 -13.46 -0.13
N GLN A 115 -22.39 -12.93 0.05
CA GLN A 115 -21.65 -13.03 1.32
C GLN A 115 -21.96 -11.88 2.28
N LEU A 116 -22.74 -10.88 1.86
CA LEU A 116 -23.08 -9.70 2.68
C LEU A 116 -23.81 -10.04 3.98
N ILE A 117 -24.46 -11.20 4.06
CA ILE A 117 -25.23 -11.66 5.22
C ILE A 117 -24.45 -12.59 6.15
N TYR A 118 -23.17 -12.82 5.90
CA TYR A 118 -22.31 -13.72 6.67
C TYR A 118 -21.05 -13.00 7.17
N GLU A 119 -20.41 -13.56 8.21
CA GLU A 119 -19.06 -13.18 8.58
C GLU A 119 -18.03 -13.58 7.49
N PRO A 120 -16.97 -12.78 7.21
CA PRO A 120 -16.60 -11.56 7.94
C PRO A 120 -17.20 -10.26 7.41
N ALA A 121 -18.12 -10.29 6.44
CA ALA A 121 -18.69 -9.08 5.85
C ALA A 121 -19.52 -8.29 6.86
N MET A 122 -20.29 -8.96 7.71
CA MET A 122 -21.08 -8.29 8.74
C MET A 122 -20.21 -7.53 9.74
N ASP A 123 -19.11 -8.15 10.24
CA ASP A 123 -18.17 -7.47 11.13
C ASP A 123 -17.50 -6.27 10.46
N LEU A 124 -17.19 -6.37 9.13
CA LEU A 124 -16.69 -5.23 8.37
C LEU A 124 -17.68 -4.06 8.38
N PHE A 125 -18.98 -4.32 8.18
CA PHE A 125 -20.00 -3.26 8.17
C PHE A 125 -20.22 -2.65 9.54
N ASP A 126 -20.23 -3.48 10.60
CA ASP A 126 -20.33 -3.01 11.98
C ASP A 126 -19.18 -2.06 12.33
N ARG A 127 -17.94 -2.35 11.85
CA ARG A 127 -16.80 -1.47 12.01
C ARG A 127 -16.94 -0.18 11.20
N MET A 128 -17.46 -0.26 9.99
CA MET A 128 -17.70 0.94 9.16
C MET A 128 -18.71 1.88 9.81
N GLU A 129 -19.78 1.35 10.44
CA GLU A 129 -20.78 2.16 11.17
C GLU A 129 -20.17 2.88 12.37
N GLN A 130 -19.10 2.35 12.95
CA GLN A 130 -18.38 2.90 14.09
C GLN A 130 -17.19 3.80 13.70
N ASP A 131 -16.99 4.05 12.41
CA ASP A 131 -15.79 4.74 11.89
C ASP A 131 -14.47 4.07 12.32
N GLU A 132 -14.44 2.74 12.42
CA GLU A 132 -13.28 1.95 12.80
C GLU A 132 -12.67 1.22 11.60
N SER A 133 -11.37 0.90 11.69
CA SER A 133 -10.70 -0.03 10.79
C SER A 133 -11.09 -1.48 11.10
N TRP A 134 -11.08 -2.32 10.08
CA TRP A 134 -11.31 -3.75 10.23
C TRP A 134 -10.01 -4.56 10.08
N SER A 135 -9.83 -5.61 10.88
CA SER A 135 -8.73 -6.57 10.72
C SER A 135 -9.25 -7.99 10.85
N GLY A 136 -8.94 -8.84 9.88
CA GLY A 136 -9.41 -10.22 9.85
C GLY A 136 -8.90 -11.00 8.65
N THR A 137 -9.50 -12.17 8.44
CA THR A 137 -9.22 -13.04 7.30
C THR A 137 -10.23 -12.74 6.19
N ALA A 138 -9.75 -12.10 5.11
CA ALA A 138 -10.47 -11.92 3.87
C ALA A 138 -9.86 -12.82 2.77
N PHE A 139 -9.28 -12.26 1.70
CA PHE A 139 -8.47 -13.01 0.73
C PHE A 139 -7.15 -13.53 1.34
N THR A 140 -6.69 -12.92 2.43
CA THR A 140 -5.60 -13.29 3.33
C THR A 140 -5.83 -12.59 4.66
N GLU A 141 -4.92 -12.74 5.63
CA GLU A 141 -4.89 -11.87 6.81
C GLU A 141 -4.61 -10.43 6.39
N ALA A 142 -5.55 -9.51 6.64
CA ALA A 142 -5.49 -8.13 6.20
C ALA A 142 -6.14 -7.16 7.18
N THR A 143 -5.67 -5.91 7.15
CA THR A 143 -6.30 -4.76 7.79
C THR A 143 -6.85 -3.85 6.70
N PHE A 144 -8.14 -3.56 6.76
CA PHE A 144 -8.79 -2.55 5.94
C PHE A 144 -8.92 -1.29 6.79
N ILE A 145 -8.15 -0.26 6.42
CA ILE A 145 -8.02 0.96 7.22
C ILE A 145 -9.19 1.91 6.99
N ASN A 146 -9.71 2.51 8.06
CA ASN A 146 -10.51 3.73 7.90
C ASN A 146 -9.58 4.85 7.42
N ASN A 147 -9.93 5.46 6.30
CA ASN A 147 -9.09 6.48 5.65
C ASN A 147 -8.80 7.68 6.57
N LEU A 148 -9.68 7.96 7.55
CA LEU A 148 -9.51 9.03 8.53
C LEU A 148 -8.38 8.74 9.54
N GLU A 149 -8.01 7.49 9.74
CA GLU A 149 -6.94 7.08 10.67
C GLU A 149 -5.53 7.27 10.09
N ILE A 150 -5.37 7.33 8.75
CA ILE A 150 -4.06 7.34 8.09
C ILE A 150 -3.24 8.56 8.51
N LEU A 151 -3.80 9.76 8.43
CA LEU A 151 -3.07 11.00 8.77
C LEU A 151 -2.69 11.07 10.26
N PRO A 152 -3.62 10.84 11.23
CA PRO A 152 -3.27 10.80 12.64
C PRO A 152 -2.20 9.75 12.97
N PHE A 153 -2.22 8.58 12.32
CA PHE A 153 -1.21 7.54 12.52
C PHE A 153 0.19 8.06 12.20
N PHE A 154 0.42 8.63 11.02
CA PHE A 154 1.74 9.15 10.66
C PHE A 154 2.16 10.39 11.46
N GLN A 155 1.20 11.27 11.80
CA GLN A 155 1.48 12.44 12.64
C GLN A 155 2.02 12.04 14.02
N ARG A 156 1.44 11.00 14.66
CA ARG A 156 1.94 10.46 15.93
C ARG A 156 3.35 9.87 15.83
N LEU A 157 3.73 9.36 14.67
CA LEU A 157 5.07 8.82 14.42
C LEU A 157 6.10 9.88 13.98
N GLY A 158 5.69 11.17 13.93
CA GLY A 158 6.58 12.28 13.59
C GLY A 158 6.89 12.35 12.10
N PHE A 159 5.89 12.07 11.27
CA PHE A 159 5.92 12.37 9.84
C PHE A 159 5.01 13.55 9.53
N GLU A 160 5.39 14.32 8.53
CA GLU A 160 4.58 15.37 7.92
C GLU A 160 4.07 14.93 6.56
N LYS A 161 2.76 15.14 6.32
CA LYS A 161 2.11 14.75 5.06
C LYS A 161 2.54 15.69 3.93
N LEU A 162 2.97 15.12 2.81
CA LEU A 162 3.03 15.80 1.53
C LEU A 162 1.72 15.61 0.77
N THR A 163 1.28 14.35 0.58
CA THR A 163 -0.01 14.06 -0.02
C THR A 163 -0.63 12.77 0.52
N LEU A 164 -1.94 12.62 0.32
CA LEU A 164 -2.72 11.39 0.52
C LEU A 164 -3.69 11.27 -0.64
N PHE A 165 -3.70 10.11 -1.31
CA PHE A 165 -4.55 9.91 -2.48
C PHE A 165 -5.01 8.46 -2.64
N GLY A 166 -6.13 8.30 -3.36
CA GLY A 166 -6.60 6.99 -3.80
C GLY A 166 -5.77 6.50 -4.98
N GLN A 167 -5.19 5.29 -4.88
CA GLN A 167 -4.26 4.79 -5.91
C GLN A 167 -4.94 4.49 -7.24
N GLU A 168 -6.12 3.87 -7.20
CA GLU A 168 -6.90 3.56 -8.40
C GLU A 168 -7.89 4.68 -8.75
N GLY A 169 -8.24 5.51 -7.76
CA GLY A 169 -9.25 6.54 -7.91
C GLY A 169 -10.58 5.96 -8.39
N ILE A 170 -11.28 6.67 -9.26
CA ILE A 170 -12.58 6.26 -9.78
C ILE A 170 -12.54 5.05 -10.74
N THR A 171 -11.34 4.53 -11.06
CA THR A 171 -11.20 3.36 -11.95
C THR A 171 -11.35 2.04 -11.20
N ALA A 172 -11.16 1.99 -9.88
CA ALA A 172 -11.14 0.74 -9.10
C ALA A 172 -12.36 -0.15 -9.34
N THR A 173 -13.57 0.42 -9.34
CA THR A 173 -14.82 -0.32 -9.53
C THR A 173 -15.24 -0.45 -11.01
N ARG A 174 -14.33 -0.16 -11.95
CA ARG A 174 -14.65 -0.15 -13.41
C ARG A 174 -13.62 -0.90 -14.25
N LEU A 175 -12.77 -1.72 -13.64
CA LEU A 175 -11.67 -2.39 -14.34
C LEU A 175 -12.15 -3.28 -15.48
N SER A 176 -13.18 -4.10 -15.28
CA SER A 176 -13.74 -4.98 -16.31
C SER A 176 -14.30 -4.22 -17.51
N PHE A 177 -14.92 -3.06 -17.27
CA PHE A 177 -15.35 -2.17 -18.35
C PHE A 177 -14.15 -1.57 -19.09
N LEU A 178 -13.15 -1.10 -18.36
CA LEU A 178 -11.98 -0.43 -18.93
C LEU A 178 -11.09 -1.38 -19.75
N GLU A 179 -11.06 -2.67 -19.41
CA GLU A 179 -10.36 -3.69 -20.21
C GLU A 179 -10.90 -3.79 -21.63
N GLN A 180 -12.22 -3.58 -21.81
CA GLN A 180 -12.92 -3.66 -23.10
C GLN A 180 -13.09 -2.30 -23.78
N ALA A 181 -12.81 -1.21 -23.08
CA ALA A 181 -12.99 0.14 -23.60
C ALA A 181 -11.90 0.52 -24.63
N SER A 182 -12.21 1.48 -25.51
CA SER A 182 -11.22 2.06 -26.41
C SER A 182 -10.08 2.75 -25.63
N ARG A 183 -8.92 2.91 -26.26
CA ARG A 183 -7.79 3.63 -25.67
C ARG A 183 -8.18 5.04 -25.24
N GLU A 184 -8.90 5.76 -26.07
CA GLU A 184 -9.35 7.13 -25.80
C GLU A 184 -10.19 7.20 -24.52
N VAL A 185 -11.13 6.26 -24.32
CA VAL A 185 -11.95 6.16 -23.10
C VAL A 185 -11.08 5.85 -21.89
N ARG A 186 -10.17 4.88 -22.01
CA ARG A 186 -9.22 4.56 -20.91
C ARG A 186 -8.37 5.75 -20.52
N ASP A 187 -7.78 6.44 -21.49
CA ASP A 187 -6.93 7.62 -21.25
C ASP A 187 -7.73 8.72 -20.54
N LYS A 188 -9.01 8.90 -20.90
CA LYS A 188 -9.89 9.87 -20.22
C LYS A 188 -10.23 9.47 -18.79
N TYR A 189 -10.48 8.19 -18.54
CA TYR A 189 -10.67 7.70 -17.17
C TYR A 189 -9.41 7.89 -16.29
N LEU A 190 -8.23 7.62 -16.82
CA LEU A 190 -6.95 7.85 -16.13
C LEU A 190 -6.74 9.34 -15.82
N GLU A 191 -6.99 10.22 -16.79
CA GLU A 191 -6.92 11.68 -16.58
C GLU A 191 -7.85 12.11 -15.43
N LEU A 192 -9.10 11.66 -15.45
CA LEU A 192 -10.08 11.99 -14.41
C LEU A 192 -9.67 11.42 -13.03
N SER A 193 -9.19 10.18 -12.98
CA SER A 193 -8.68 9.57 -11.75
C SER A 193 -7.54 10.38 -11.17
N LEU A 194 -6.55 10.77 -11.97
CA LEU A 194 -5.41 11.58 -11.52
C LEU A 194 -5.85 12.95 -10.99
N ARG A 195 -6.85 13.58 -11.62
CA ARG A 195 -7.37 14.88 -11.19
C ARG A 195 -8.18 14.82 -9.90
N LEU A 196 -8.76 13.68 -9.57
CA LEU A 196 -9.67 13.50 -8.44
C LEU A 196 -9.02 12.74 -7.27
N CYS A 197 -7.90 12.03 -7.48
CA CYS A 197 -7.34 11.07 -6.53
C CYS A 197 -6.94 11.68 -5.17
N GLU A 198 -6.57 12.96 -5.11
CA GLU A 198 -6.22 13.66 -3.88
C GLU A 198 -7.41 14.31 -3.15
N ASN A 199 -8.58 14.38 -3.80
CA ASN A 199 -9.77 14.95 -3.17
C ASN A 199 -10.45 13.90 -2.28
N PRO A 200 -10.58 14.14 -0.95
CA PRO A 200 -11.14 13.18 0.00
C PRO A 200 -12.56 12.69 -0.33
N GLN A 201 -13.36 13.49 -1.06
CA GLN A 201 -14.70 13.10 -1.49
C GLN A 201 -14.70 11.88 -2.41
N TYR A 202 -13.57 11.59 -3.07
CA TYR A 202 -13.43 10.47 -4.02
C TYR A 202 -12.60 9.30 -3.47
N PHE A 203 -12.08 9.39 -2.23
CA PHE A 203 -11.36 8.27 -1.59
C PHE A 203 -12.16 6.97 -1.53
N PRO A 204 -13.50 7.00 -1.27
CA PRO A 204 -14.32 5.79 -1.26
C PRO A 204 -14.33 4.99 -2.58
N TYR A 205 -13.97 5.60 -3.69
CA TYR A 205 -13.86 4.88 -4.96
C TYR A 205 -12.58 4.05 -5.08
N SER A 206 -11.56 4.31 -4.28
CA SER A 206 -10.28 3.57 -4.34
C SER A 206 -10.27 2.38 -3.39
N SER A 207 -9.73 1.26 -3.87
CA SER A 207 -9.44 0.09 -3.02
C SER A 207 -8.20 0.30 -2.15
N HIS A 208 -7.24 1.09 -2.62
CA HIS A 208 -6.01 1.39 -1.89
C HIS A 208 -5.78 2.88 -1.75
N MET A 209 -5.21 3.25 -0.59
CA MET A 209 -4.76 4.60 -0.31
C MET A 209 -3.23 4.65 -0.31
N MET A 210 -2.66 5.74 -0.83
CA MET A 210 -1.24 6.04 -0.76
C MET A 210 -1.01 7.30 0.07
N TYR A 211 -0.28 7.15 1.16
CA TYR A 211 0.30 8.25 1.92
C TYR A 211 1.72 8.53 1.43
N ILE A 212 2.05 9.79 1.22
CA ILE A 212 3.42 10.25 0.99
C ILE A 212 3.73 11.32 2.03
N GLY A 213 4.84 11.15 2.73
CA GLY A 213 5.29 12.10 3.75
C GLY A 213 6.80 12.10 3.92
N THR A 214 7.27 13.06 4.69
CA THR A 214 8.67 13.24 5.08
C THR A 214 8.79 13.28 6.60
N MET A 215 10.01 13.21 7.14
CA MET A 215 10.21 13.38 8.58
C MET A 215 9.89 14.82 8.98
N LYS A 216 9.14 14.97 10.08
CA LYS A 216 8.90 16.28 10.68
C LYS A 216 10.22 16.80 11.27
N GLU A 217 10.54 18.07 10.99
CA GLU A 217 11.68 18.77 11.60
C GLU A 217 11.55 18.94 13.12
#